data_6fdad500483bd326406c593bd0d42418
#
_entry.id   6fdad500483bd326406c593bd0d42418
#
_cell.length_a   1.000
_cell.length_b   1.000
_cell.length_c   1.000
_cell.angle_alpha   90.00
_cell.angle_beta   90.00
_cell.angle_gamma   90.00
#
_symmetry.space_group_name_H-M   'P 1'
#
loop_
_entity.id
_entity.type
_entity.pdbx_description
1 polymer ?
#
loop_
_entity_poly.entity_id
_entity_poly.type
_entity_poly.pdbx_seq_one_letter_code
_entity_poly.pdbx_strand_id
1 'polypeptide(L)'
;MPAQVSYTSYDYTPVEIIPVIASFDSEGHIRPLYVRIDEESLKVHSFWIKPSFTNLIEYKCKLIDGDTLKPLAITYHQAECVWTIPKRSR
;
A
#
# COMPACT_ATOMS: atom_id res chain seq x y z
N MET A 1 -27.35 -13.69 2.04
CA MET A 1 -26.82 -13.41 1.81
C MET A 1 -26.18 -13.28 0.82
N PRO A 2 -26.06 -13.36 0.44
CA PRO A 2 -25.36 -13.46 -0.59
C PRO A 2 -24.90 -12.37 -1.39
N ALA A 3 -25.26 -11.28 -1.12
CA ALA A 3 -24.92 -10.15 -1.89
C ALA A 3 -23.45 -9.95 -2.05
N GLN A 4 -22.75 -10.20 -1.02
CA GLN A 4 -21.33 -9.92 -1.07
C GLN A 4 -20.63 -10.80 -2.04
N VAL A 5 -21.18 -11.90 -2.35
CA VAL A 5 -20.52 -12.80 -3.25
C VAL A 5 -20.38 -12.21 -4.62
N SER A 6 -21.44 -11.62 -5.09
CA SER A 6 -21.41 -11.19 -6.46
C SER A 6 -20.44 -10.05 -6.69
N TYR A 7 -20.36 -9.11 -5.78
CA TYR A 7 -19.51 -7.98 -6.08
C TYR A 7 -18.04 -8.32 -5.95
N THR A 8 -17.70 -9.28 -5.14
CA THR A 8 -16.29 -9.61 -5.00
C THR A 8 -15.77 -10.37 -6.19
N SER A 9 -16.62 -11.10 -6.87
CA SER A 9 -16.13 -12.01 -7.89
C SER A 9 -15.55 -11.29 -9.07
N TYR A 10 -16.05 -10.12 -9.43
CA TYR A 10 -15.51 -9.45 -10.59
C TYR A 10 -14.72 -8.21 -10.26
N ASP A 11 -14.78 -7.77 -9.01
CA ASP A 11 -13.97 -6.63 -8.61
C ASP A 11 -12.71 -7.05 -7.91
N TYR A 12 -12.55 -8.31 -7.68
CA TYR A 12 -11.44 -8.80 -6.88
C TYR A 12 -10.11 -8.59 -7.58
N THR A 13 -9.21 -7.90 -6.92
CA THR A 13 -7.85 -7.74 -7.38
C THR A 13 -6.96 -8.36 -6.31
N PRO A 14 -6.22 -9.41 -6.65
CA PRO A 14 -5.37 -10.03 -5.64
C PRO A 14 -4.35 -9.05 -5.12
N VAL A 15 -4.14 -9.08 -3.82
CA VAL A 15 -3.16 -8.22 -3.18
C VAL A 15 -2.23 -9.08 -2.33
N GLU A 16 -1.09 -8.49 -2.05
CA GLU A 16 -0.07 -9.11 -1.26
C GLU A 16 0.22 -8.21 -0.07
N ILE A 17 0.22 -8.75 1.15
CA ILE A 17 0.52 -7.98 2.33
C ILE A 17 2.03 -7.83 2.44
N ILE A 18 2.49 -6.61 2.66
CA ILE A 18 3.91 -6.32 2.76
C ILE A 18 4.21 -5.62 4.08
N PRO A 19 5.41 -5.80 4.62
CA PRO A 19 5.81 -5.04 5.81
C PRO A 19 6.15 -3.60 5.42
N VAL A 20 5.71 -2.67 6.25
CA VAL A 20 5.98 -1.24 6.03
C VAL A 20 6.28 -0.62 7.38
N ILE A 21 7.28 0.23 7.42
CA ILE A 21 7.51 1.07 8.58
C ILE A 21 6.92 2.42 8.23
N ALA A 22 6.02 2.89 9.07
CA ALA A 22 5.32 4.13 8.81
C ALA A 22 5.27 4.96 10.07
N SER A 23 5.11 6.26 9.92
CA SER A 23 4.90 7.15 11.04
C SER A 23 3.43 7.54 11.09
N PHE A 24 2.92 7.65 12.31
CA PHE A 24 1.56 8.11 12.57
C PHE A 24 1.69 9.31 13.48
N ASP A 25 1.32 10.48 12.99
CA ASP A 25 1.53 11.68 13.82
C ASP A 25 0.26 11.99 14.61
N SER A 26 0.35 13.01 15.43
CA SER A 26 -0.75 13.34 16.33
C SER A 26 -1.94 13.95 15.61
N GLU A 27 -1.80 14.29 14.36
CA GLU A 27 -2.91 14.85 13.58
C GLU A 27 -3.54 13.80 12.68
N GLY A 28 -3.11 12.54 12.81
CA GLY A 28 -3.70 11.47 12.05
C GLY A 28 -3.10 11.23 10.69
N HIS A 29 -1.98 11.88 10.38
CA HIS A 29 -1.32 11.64 9.11
C HIS A 29 -0.47 10.39 9.18
N ILE A 30 -0.52 9.60 8.13
CA ILE A 30 0.21 8.34 8.05
C ILE A 30 1.18 8.45 6.89
N ARG A 31 2.47 8.23 7.18
CA ARG A 31 3.53 8.37 6.18
C ARG A 31 4.33 7.10 6.09
N PRO A 32 4.36 6.44 4.92
CA PRO A 32 5.23 5.29 4.76
C PRO A 32 6.68 5.76 4.69
N LEU A 33 7.54 5.11 5.45
CA LEU A 33 8.95 5.46 5.51
C LEU A 33 9.83 4.43 4.83
N TYR A 34 9.56 3.14 5.07
CA TYR A 34 10.29 2.04 4.46
C TYR A 34 9.31 0.97 4.05
N VAL A 35 9.55 0.37 2.91
CA VAL A 35 8.72 -0.70 2.38
C VAL A 35 9.63 -1.90 2.15
N ARG A 36 9.19 -3.08 2.59
CA ARG A 36 9.99 -4.28 2.42
C ARG A 36 9.45 -5.11 1.28
N ILE A 37 10.26 -5.28 0.25
CA ILE A 37 9.92 -6.05 -0.94
C ILE A 37 11.00 -7.09 -1.14
N ASP A 38 10.59 -8.36 -1.22
CA ASP A 38 11.53 -9.46 -1.47
C ASP A 38 12.69 -9.43 -0.49
N GLU A 39 12.36 -9.21 0.79
CA GLU A 39 13.34 -9.22 1.88
C GLU A 39 14.33 -8.08 1.83
N GLU A 40 14.02 -7.06 1.05
CA GLU A 40 14.86 -5.88 0.96
C GLU A 40 14.04 -4.67 1.40
N SER A 41 14.57 -3.91 2.36
CA SER A 41 13.90 -2.71 2.85
C SER A 41 14.34 -1.52 2.02
N LEU A 42 13.38 -0.89 1.37
CA LEU A 42 13.65 0.25 0.51
C LEU A 42 13.06 1.50 1.14
N LYS A 43 13.84 2.55 1.16
CA LYS A 43 13.40 3.80 1.76
C LYS A 43 12.46 4.53 0.80
N VAL A 44 11.40 5.11 1.35
CA VAL A 44 10.47 5.91 0.57
C VAL A 44 11.07 7.29 0.39
N HIS A 45 11.35 7.66 -0.84
CA HIS A 45 11.91 8.96 -1.16
C HIS A 45 10.82 10.03 -1.09
N SER A 46 9.68 9.73 -1.68
CA SER A 46 8.57 10.66 -1.71
C SER A 46 7.29 9.88 -1.98
N PHE A 47 6.16 10.50 -1.68
CA PHE A 47 4.88 9.87 -1.95
C PHE A 47 3.81 10.95 -2.07
N TRP A 48 2.69 10.57 -2.67
CA TRP A 48 1.49 11.39 -2.59
C TRP A 48 0.31 10.46 -2.44
N ILE A 49 -0.76 11.02 -1.86
CA ILE A 49 -1.94 10.25 -1.50
C ILE A 49 -2.98 10.43 -2.57
N LYS A 50 -3.54 9.31 -3.01
CA LYS A 50 -4.63 9.33 -3.95
C LYS A 50 -5.93 9.37 -3.17
N PRO A 51 -6.86 10.27 -3.50
CA PRO A 51 -8.10 10.35 -2.75
C PRO A 51 -8.88 9.04 -2.79
N SER A 52 -9.57 8.73 -1.69
CA SER A 52 -10.32 7.50 -1.56
C SER A 52 -11.57 7.78 -0.75
N PHE A 53 -12.61 7.01 -1.02
CA PHE A 53 -13.87 7.14 -0.29
C PHE A 53 -14.09 6.01 0.69
N THR A 54 -13.10 5.15 0.88
CA THR A 54 -13.27 3.97 1.72
C THR A 54 -12.25 4.02 2.85
N ASN A 55 -12.12 2.90 3.54
CA ASN A 55 -11.12 2.77 4.59
C ASN A 55 -9.75 2.45 4.02
N LEU A 56 -9.53 2.75 2.76
CA LEU A 56 -8.27 2.49 2.09
C LEU A 56 -7.59 3.81 1.78
N ILE A 57 -6.29 3.86 2.00
CA ILE A 57 -5.50 5.02 1.62
C ILE A 57 -4.46 4.54 0.62
N GLU A 58 -4.51 5.08 -0.58
CA GLU A 58 -3.57 4.70 -1.62
C GLU A 58 -2.44 5.70 -1.68
N TYR A 59 -1.23 5.19 -1.69
CA TYR A 59 -0.03 6.01 -1.77
C TYR A 59 0.72 5.65 -3.03
N LYS A 60 1.07 6.66 -3.80
CA LYS A 60 1.98 6.46 -4.93
C LYS A 60 3.35 6.88 -4.47
N CYS A 61 4.25 5.92 -4.35
CA CYS A 61 5.54 6.14 -3.75
C CYS A 61 6.64 6.07 -4.78
N LYS A 62 7.74 6.74 -4.47
CA LYS A 62 9.00 6.54 -5.17
C LYS A 62 9.98 6.00 -4.16
N LEU A 63 10.50 4.83 -4.43
CA LEU A 63 11.41 4.13 -3.52
C LEU A 63 12.83 4.29 -4.02
N ILE A 64 13.76 4.38 -3.09
CA ILE A 64 15.18 4.46 -3.43
C ILE A 64 15.71 3.05 -3.59
N ASP A 65 16.15 2.74 -4.80
CA ASP A 65 16.70 1.42 -5.13
C ASP A 65 18.04 1.65 -5.77
N GLY A 66 19.12 1.64 -4.95
CA GLY A 66 20.43 1.99 -5.43
C GLY A 66 20.48 3.44 -5.90
N ASP A 67 20.79 3.63 -7.16
CA ASP A 67 20.87 4.97 -7.73
C ASP A 67 19.61 5.40 -8.43
N THR A 68 18.54 4.60 -8.36
CA THR A 68 17.33 4.90 -9.11
C THR A 68 16.17 5.06 -8.16
N LEU A 69 15.13 5.73 -8.65
CA LEU A 69 13.85 5.82 -7.96
C LEU A 69 12.88 4.89 -8.65
N LYS A 70 12.24 4.05 -7.88
CA LYS A 70 11.37 3.02 -8.40
C LYS A 70 9.95 3.32 -7.96
N PRO A 71 9.01 3.46 -8.89
CA PRO A 71 7.62 3.75 -8.49
C PRO A 71 6.96 2.50 -7.92
N LEU A 72 6.13 2.72 -6.92
CA LEU A 72 5.34 1.64 -6.34
C LEU A 72 4.10 2.23 -5.70
N ALA A 73 2.96 1.65 -6.02
CA ALA A 73 1.71 2.03 -5.38
C ALA A 73 1.43 1.06 -4.25
N ILE A 74 1.19 1.60 -3.06
CA ILE A 74 0.88 0.78 -1.91
C ILE A 74 -0.42 1.28 -1.30
N THR A 75 -1.13 0.40 -0.62
CA THR A 75 -2.42 0.72 -0.03
C THR A 75 -2.42 0.37 1.44
N TYR A 76 -2.83 1.32 2.26
CA TYR A 76 -3.02 1.06 3.68
C TYR A 76 -4.48 0.76 3.94
N HIS A 77 -4.76 -0.38 4.55
CA HIS A 77 -6.10 -0.82 4.91
C HIS A 77 -6.34 -0.44 6.36
N GLN A 78 -7.13 0.61 6.58
CA GLN A 78 -7.31 1.14 7.93
C GLN A 78 -8.00 0.16 8.86
N ALA A 79 -8.95 -0.60 8.34
CA ALA A 79 -9.69 -1.52 9.18
C ALA A 79 -8.82 -2.68 9.66
N GLU A 80 -7.94 -3.18 8.79
CA GLU A 80 -7.10 -4.33 9.11
C GLU A 80 -5.72 -3.93 9.59
N CYS A 81 -5.35 -2.68 9.43
CA CYS A 81 -4.04 -2.18 9.83
C CYS A 81 -2.90 -2.89 9.10
N VAL A 82 -3.08 -3.11 7.81
CA VAL A 82 -2.04 -3.75 7.00
C VAL A 82 -1.82 -2.95 5.73
N TRP A 83 -0.65 -3.14 5.13
CA TRP A 83 -0.28 -2.51 3.88
C TRP A 83 -0.21 -3.58 2.80
N THR A 84 -0.67 -3.24 1.61
CA THR A 84 -0.68 -4.20 0.51
C THR A 84 -0.17 -3.56 -0.77
N ILE A 85 0.26 -4.43 -1.68
CA ILE A 85 0.55 -4.06 -3.06
C ILE A 85 -0.22 -5.03 -3.94
N PRO A 86 -0.43 -4.68 -5.21
CA PRO A 86 -1.03 -5.65 -6.12
C PRO A 86 -0.16 -6.90 -6.18
N LYS A 87 -0.78 -8.05 -6.19
CA LYS A 87 -0.02 -9.29 -6.22
C LYS A 87 0.76 -9.36 -7.52
N ARG A 88 2.05 -9.63 -7.40
CA ARG A 88 2.92 -9.68 -8.57
C ARG A 88 2.73 -11.00 -9.28
N SER A 89 2.77 -10.94 -10.59
CA SER A 89 2.71 -12.18 -11.34
C SER A 89 4.11 -12.74 -11.53
N ARG A 90 4.14 -14.00 -11.81
CA ARG A 90 5.40 -14.70 -11.93
C ARG A 90 5.58 -15.34 -13.26
#